data_0886b9ec1179106b93efa6712f8b2cd2
#
_entry.id   0886b9ec1179106b93efa6712f8b2cd2
#
_cell.length_a   1.000
_cell.length_b   1.000
_cell.length_c   1.000
_cell.angle_alpha   90.00
_cell.angle_beta   90.00
_cell.angle_gamma   90.00
#
_symmetry.space_group_name_H-M   'P 1'
#
loop_
_entity.id
_entity.type
_entity.pdbx_description
1 polymer ?
#
loop_
_entity_poly.entity_id
_entity_poly.type
_entity_poly.pdbx_seq_one_letter_code
_entity_poly.pdbx_strand_id
1 'polypeptide(L)'
;MTIADISDLLSVSGNSRRGMKILTFGPTGSGKSPLLASFPRPLAVIDCGEGGIQPYLKPPKIVDGKPQVSLERVFAGEEDMCFTVQGPEEMTRAIDWIFQHETKFSSLVIDGYNLNWEDHMDYYNAQFGGDIQGGQWRIVKGPWKARQKKLMRSKMNIGISCWMRDIAYEQVASRPGAKATLNIKPQEVAAIEKSVPYTVDIVLQMRVVTDSKNRPTPRHEIVVVKARRPRTIDPKDLFIGKITTWQSDRTEDLWGLAIAPYVDDWKDGEIVDYLGMDAQEAVREEREMLAAAEDAEAGRLIRAMWSAYEGKEFKDMAGFGDWWQRTVAPTINSITPGSQKLVVQAKEDIKTKMEGDSK
;
A
#
# COMPACT_ATOMS: atom_id res chain seq x y z
N MET A 1 7.67 -22.76 -31.08
CA MET A 1 7.24 -22.97 -29.68
C MET A 1 6.19 -24.05 -29.69
N THR A 2 6.48 -25.22 -29.18
CA THR A 2 5.57 -26.38 -29.15
C THR A 2 4.66 -26.29 -27.91
N ILE A 3 3.52 -27.02 -27.90
CA ILE A 3 2.63 -27.07 -26.72
C ILE A 3 3.36 -27.56 -25.46
N ALA A 4 4.40 -28.39 -25.61
CA ALA A 4 5.27 -28.84 -24.53
C ALA A 4 6.06 -27.67 -23.89
N ASP A 5 6.54 -26.71 -24.70
CA ASP A 5 7.27 -25.55 -24.21
C ASP A 5 6.40 -24.59 -23.38
N ILE A 6 5.09 -24.64 -23.59
CA ILE A 6 4.11 -23.82 -22.84
C ILE A 6 3.77 -24.49 -21.50
N SER A 7 3.72 -25.83 -21.44
CA SER A 7 3.45 -26.54 -20.19
C SER A 7 4.59 -26.41 -19.16
N ASP A 8 5.83 -26.23 -19.61
CA ASP A 8 6.99 -25.96 -18.73
C ASP A 8 7.02 -24.51 -18.24
N LEU A 9 6.41 -23.58 -18.99
CA LEU A 9 6.25 -22.16 -18.58
C LEU A 9 5.00 -21.93 -17.74
N LEU A 10 3.98 -22.75 -17.93
CA LEU A 10 2.81 -22.78 -17.06
C LEU A 10 3.19 -23.65 -15.85
N SER A 11 3.84 -23.05 -14.85
CA SER A 11 3.77 -23.64 -13.52
C SER A 11 2.27 -23.80 -13.24
N VAL A 12 1.80 -25.06 -13.33
CA VAL A 12 0.46 -25.43 -12.93
C VAL A 12 0.27 -24.84 -11.54
N SER A 13 -0.53 -23.80 -11.41
CA SER A 13 -0.87 -23.22 -10.13
C SER A 13 -1.80 -24.16 -9.35
N GLY A 14 -1.61 -25.47 -9.58
CA GLY A 14 -2.24 -26.54 -8.88
C GLY A 14 -1.74 -26.57 -7.46
N ASN A 15 -2.56 -26.13 -6.50
CA ASN A 15 -2.45 -26.40 -5.07
C ASN A 15 -1.18 -25.91 -4.33
N SER A 16 -0.41 -24.96 -4.83
CA SER A 16 0.58 -24.31 -3.97
C SER A 16 -0.18 -23.43 -2.98
N ARG A 17 -0.41 -23.93 -1.77
CA ARG A 17 -1.02 -23.19 -0.67
C ARG A 17 -0.25 -21.89 -0.46
N ARG A 18 -0.80 -20.79 -0.95
CA ARG A 18 -0.31 -19.45 -0.66
C ARG A 18 -0.73 -19.13 0.78
N GLY A 19 0.18 -18.65 1.62
CA GLY A 19 -0.19 -18.15 2.94
C GLY A 19 -1.12 -16.94 2.85
N MET A 20 -1.93 -16.73 3.89
CA MET A 20 -2.87 -15.61 4.00
C MET A 20 -2.14 -14.26 4.10
N LYS A 21 -2.69 -13.23 3.49
CA LYS A 21 -2.20 -11.85 3.57
C LYS A 21 -3.23 -11.00 4.30
N ILE A 22 -2.86 -10.48 5.45
CA ILE A 22 -3.77 -9.83 6.40
C ILE A 22 -3.25 -8.44 6.73
N LEU A 23 -4.11 -7.45 6.58
CA LEU A 23 -3.88 -6.09 7.05
C LEU A 23 -4.76 -5.85 8.27
N THR A 24 -4.16 -5.40 9.37
CA THR A 24 -4.88 -4.94 10.54
C THR A 24 -4.62 -3.45 10.77
N PHE A 25 -5.66 -2.69 11.06
CA PHE A 25 -5.53 -1.26 11.33
C PHE A 25 -6.44 -0.84 12.49
N GLY A 26 -6.10 0.25 13.14
CA GLY A 26 -6.84 0.78 14.27
C GLY A 26 -6.02 1.75 15.11
N PRO A 27 -6.62 2.37 16.12
CA PRO A 27 -5.92 3.29 17.01
C PRO A 27 -4.85 2.57 17.85
N THR A 28 -3.98 3.34 18.48
CA THR A 28 -3.01 2.82 19.45
C THR A 28 -3.75 2.11 20.59
N GLY A 29 -3.21 0.97 21.05
CA GLY A 29 -3.83 0.17 22.12
C GLY A 29 -5.03 -0.68 21.68
N SER A 30 -5.38 -0.72 20.39
CA SER A 30 -6.52 -1.52 19.90
C SER A 30 -6.25 -3.01 19.77
N GLY A 31 -5.01 -3.48 20.05
CA GLY A 31 -4.67 -4.91 20.04
C GLY A 31 -4.08 -5.43 18.73
N LYS A 32 -3.59 -4.56 17.85
CA LYS A 32 -2.93 -4.96 16.59
C LYS A 32 -1.73 -5.87 16.82
N SER A 33 -0.80 -5.45 17.68
CA SER A 33 0.44 -6.18 17.96
C SER A 33 0.20 -7.56 18.62
N PRO A 34 -0.69 -7.72 19.63
CA PRO A 34 -1.09 -9.04 20.13
C PRO A 34 -1.65 -9.96 19.04
N LEU A 35 -2.51 -9.43 18.14
CA LEU A 35 -3.04 -10.21 17.02
C LEU A 35 -1.92 -10.70 16.10
N LEU A 36 -0.98 -9.82 15.73
CA LEU A 36 0.16 -10.20 14.88
C LEU A 36 1.05 -11.25 15.57
N ALA A 37 1.31 -11.11 16.87
CA ALA A 37 2.13 -12.04 17.64
C ALA A 37 1.49 -13.43 17.80
N SER A 38 0.18 -13.54 17.56
CA SER A 38 -0.56 -14.82 17.59
C SER A 38 -0.47 -15.61 16.28
N PHE A 39 0.18 -15.10 15.25
CA PHE A 39 0.35 -15.79 13.98
C PHE A 39 1.10 -17.12 14.13
N PRO A 40 0.84 -18.09 13.22
CA PRO A 40 1.48 -19.40 13.26
C PRO A 40 3.02 -19.31 13.25
N ARG A 41 3.65 -20.06 14.14
CA ARG A 41 5.11 -20.14 14.24
C ARG A 41 5.68 -21.27 13.37
N PRO A 42 6.95 -21.21 12.99
CA PRO A 42 7.99 -20.20 13.28
C PRO A 42 7.65 -18.82 12.73
N LEU A 43 7.85 -17.78 13.55
CA LEU A 43 7.44 -16.40 13.27
C LEU A 43 8.66 -15.52 13.02
N ALA A 44 8.70 -14.84 11.87
CA ALA A 44 9.59 -13.72 11.60
C ALA A 44 8.81 -12.42 11.81
N VAL A 45 9.46 -11.45 12.46
CA VAL A 45 8.87 -10.15 12.81
C VAL A 45 9.74 -9.02 12.25
N ILE A 46 9.13 -8.03 11.65
CA ILE A 46 9.73 -6.74 11.35
C ILE A 46 8.98 -5.69 12.17
N ASP A 47 9.67 -5.07 13.11
CA ASP A 47 9.18 -3.95 13.92
C ASP A 47 9.68 -2.64 13.28
N CYS A 48 8.76 -1.82 12.80
CA CYS A 48 9.08 -0.55 12.17
C CYS A 48 9.23 0.60 13.19
N GLY A 49 9.64 0.29 14.42
CA GLY A 49 9.99 1.27 15.43
C GLY A 49 8.90 1.57 16.46
N GLU A 50 7.72 0.91 16.39
CA GLU A 50 6.68 1.07 17.43
C GLU A 50 7.05 0.36 18.74
N GLY A 51 7.82 -0.75 18.68
CA GLY A 51 8.16 -1.57 19.83
C GLY A 51 6.97 -2.29 20.46
N GLY A 52 5.78 -2.09 19.94
CA GLY A 52 4.52 -2.56 20.50
C GLY A 52 4.32 -4.07 20.47
N ILE A 53 4.99 -4.75 19.54
CA ILE A 53 4.87 -6.21 19.39
C ILE A 53 5.84 -6.97 20.31
N GLN A 54 6.96 -6.39 20.69
CA GLN A 54 8.03 -7.07 21.43
C GLN A 54 7.57 -7.79 22.71
N PRO A 55 6.69 -7.21 23.57
CA PRO A 55 6.21 -7.87 24.78
C PRO A 55 5.44 -9.19 24.55
N TYR A 56 4.96 -9.41 23.33
CA TYR A 56 4.16 -10.59 22.97
C TYR A 56 4.96 -11.66 22.23
N LEU A 57 6.23 -11.39 21.94
CA LEU A 57 7.11 -12.32 21.26
C LEU A 57 7.75 -13.30 22.24
N LYS A 58 8.16 -14.45 21.74
CA LYS A 58 9.00 -15.40 22.48
C LYS A 58 10.44 -14.88 22.45
N PRO A 59 10.97 -14.40 23.58
CA PRO A 59 12.29 -13.79 23.61
C PRO A 59 13.38 -14.85 23.34
N PRO A 60 14.52 -14.45 22.76
CA PRO A 60 15.68 -15.30 22.65
C PRO A 60 16.23 -15.65 24.03
N LYS A 61 16.94 -16.78 24.12
CA LYS A 61 17.61 -17.18 25.37
C LYS A 61 18.64 -16.12 25.79
N ILE A 62 18.63 -15.82 27.08
CA ILE A 62 19.62 -14.92 27.65
C ILE A 62 20.84 -15.73 28.10
N VAL A 63 22.05 -15.40 27.59
CA VAL A 63 23.32 -15.99 27.99
C VAL A 63 24.22 -14.84 28.39
N ASP A 64 24.81 -14.91 29.57
CA ASP A 64 25.68 -13.87 30.13
C ASP A 64 25.03 -12.46 30.11
N GLY A 65 23.72 -12.39 30.39
CA GLY A 65 22.96 -11.15 30.42
C GLY A 65 22.65 -10.55 29.03
N LYS A 66 23.00 -11.24 27.94
CA LYS A 66 22.73 -10.79 26.57
C LYS A 66 21.79 -11.74 25.85
N PRO A 67 20.84 -11.22 25.06
CA PRO A 67 20.01 -12.07 24.21
C PRO A 67 20.88 -12.71 23.12
N GLN A 68 20.81 -14.02 23.01
CA GLN A 68 21.42 -14.78 21.91
C GLN A 68 20.34 -15.42 21.08
N VAL A 69 20.21 -14.97 19.83
CA VAL A 69 19.29 -15.55 18.87
C VAL A 69 19.89 -16.87 18.34
N SER A 70 19.17 -17.96 18.54
CA SER A 70 19.51 -19.26 17.95
C SER A 70 18.59 -19.52 16.76
N LEU A 71 19.15 -19.57 15.56
CA LEU A 71 18.37 -19.89 14.36
C LEU A 71 17.70 -21.27 14.44
N GLU A 72 18.35 -22.24 15.10
CA GLU A 72 17.78 -23.55 15.31
C GLU A 72 16.49 -23.47 16.15
N ARG A 73 16.52 -22.73 17.28
CA ARG A 73 15.35 -22.52 18.14
C ARG A 73 14.28 -21.67 17.48
N VAL A 74 14.67 -20.66 16.69
CA VAL A 74 13.74 -19.87 15.90
C VAL A 74 13.01 -20.75 14.90
N PHE A 75 13.72 -21.60 14.15
CA PHE A 75 13.10 -22.49 13.17
C PHE A 75 12.32 -23.64 13.82
N ALA A 76 12.60 -23.97 15.08
CA ALA A 76 11.77 -24.86 15.88
C ALA A 76 10.50 -24.18 16.46
N GLY A 77 10.37 -22.85 16.30
CA GLY A 77 9.23 -22.07 16.84
C GLY A 77 9.31 -21.85 18.34
N GLU A 78 10.47 -22.09 18.97
CA GLU A 78 10.72 -21.85 20.39
C GLU A 78 11.00 -20.39 20.69
N GLU A 79 11.65 -19.69 19.74
CA GLU A 79 11.97 -18.26 19.78
C GLU A 79 11.39 -17.57 18.54
N ASP A 80 11.08 -16.29 18.66
CA ASP A 80 10.68 -15.48 17.51
C ASP A 80 11.88 -14.68 16.99
N MET A 81 12.01 -14.57 15.67
CA MET A 81 13.00 -13.70 15.04
C MET A 81 12.41 -12.29 14.89
N CYS A 82 13.03 -11.30 15.51
CA CYS A 82 12.59 -9.91 15.39
C CYS A 82 13.70 -9.01 14.85
N PHE A 83 13.38 -8.27 13.78
CA PHE A 83 14.20 -7.23 13.19
C PHE A 83 13.56 -5.88 13.48
N THR A 84 14.27 -4.98 14.17
CA THR A 84 13.88 -3.57 14.23
C THR A 84 14.51 -2.87 13.04
N VAL A 85 13.68 -2.16 12.26
CA VAL A 85 14.12 -1.52 11.03
C VAL A 85 13.78 -0.04 11.02
N GLN A 86 14.69 0.76 10.46
CA GLN A 86 14.51 2.19 10.20
C GLN A 86 14.80 2.46 8.73
N GLY A 87 13.81 3.02 8.05
CA GLY A 87 13.92 3.39 6.65
C GLY A 87 13.82 2.23 5.64
N PRO A 88 13.82 2.58 4.35
CA PRO A 88 13.51 1.65 3.26
C PRO A 88 14.61 0.62 2.99
N GLU A 89 15.88 0.94 3.28
CA GLU A 89 17.01 0.04 3.00
C GLU A 89 17.07 -1.12 4.00
N GLU A 90 16.92 -0.83 5.30
CA GLU A 90 16.91 -1.85 6.34
C GLU A 90 15.69 -2.76 6.19
N MET A 91 14.53 -2.19 5.86
CA MET A 91 13.33 -2.95 5.54
C MET A 91 13.57 -3.92 4.38
N THR A 92 14.23 -3.46 3.33
CA THR A 92 14.55 -4.31 2.17
C THR A 92 15.49 -5.45 2.57
N ARG A 93 16.55 -5.15 3.34
CA ARG A 93 17.50 -6.18 3.82
C ARG A 93 16.83 -7.21 4.72
N ALA A 94 15.96 -6.78 5.65
CA ALA A 94 15.22 -7.68 6.53
C ALA A 94 14.29 -8.61 5.73
N ILE A 95 13.51 -8.05 4.78
CA ILE A 95 12.65 -8.83 3.89
C ILE A 95 13.48 -9.82 3.06
N ASP A 96 14.60 -9.39 2.48
CA ASP A 96 15.44 -10.25 1.65
C ASP A 96 16.00 -11.41 2.45
N TRP A 97 16.48 -11.17 3.66
CA TRP A 97 16.97 -12.19 4.55
C TRP A 97 15.87 -13.22 4.92
N ILE A 98 14.68 -12.73 5.30
CA ILE A 98 13.54 -13.60 5.66
C ILE A 98 13.14 -14.47 4.45
N PHE A 99 13.12 -13.89 3.25
CA PHE A 99 12.75 -14.63 2.04
C PHE A 99 13.80 -15.65 1.59
N GLN A 100 15.07 -15.43 1.89
CA GLN A 100 16.11 -16.48 1.72
C GLN A 100 15.85 -17.70 2.62
N HIS A 101 15.11 -17.51 3.71
CA HIS A 101 14.75 -18.55 4.67
C HIS A 101 13.23 -18.84 4.68
N GLU A 102 12.51 -18.48 3.61
CA GLU A 102 11.03 -18.54 3.54
C GLU A 102 10.48 -19.92 3.93
N THR A 103 11.15 -21.01 3.53
CA THR A 103 10.71 -22.38 3.85
C THR A 103 10.82 -22.74 5.34
N LYS A 104 11.49 -21.92 6.14
CA LYS A 104 11.71 -22.12 7.57
C LYS A 104 10.69 -21.38 8.44
N PHE A 105 9.97 -20.40 7.88
CA PHE A 105 8.97 -19.61 8.59
C PHE A 105 7.55 -19.97 8.15
N SER A 106 6.64 -20.06 9.11
CA SER A 106 5.21 -20.19 8.84
C SER A 106 4.57 -18.83 8.58
N SER A 107 5.10 -17.78 9.22
CA SER A 107 4.53 -16.44 9.13
C SER A 107 5.61 -15.36 9.16
N LEU A 108 5.31 -14.25 8.48
CA LEU A 108 6.01 -12.98 8.59
C LEU A 108 5.01 -11.93 9.04
N VAL A 109 5.32 -11.18 10.09
CA VAL A 109 4.52 -10.04 10.52
C VAL A 109 5.34 -8.75 10.48
N ILE A 110 4.68 -7.66 10.09
CA ILE A 110 5.26 -6.32 9.98
C ILE A 110 4.43 -5.39 10.86
N ASP A 111 4.99 -4.95 11.98
CA ASP A 111 4.31 -4.06 12.91
C ASP A 111 4.70 -2.60 12.64
N GLY A 112 3.70 -1.73 12.46
CA GLY A 112 3.90 -0.32 12.15
C GLY A 112 4.28 -0.04 10.69
N TYR A 113 3.71 -0.76 9.72
CA TYR A 113 4.09 -0.63 8.30
C TYR A 113 3.82 0.77 7.70
N ASN A 114 2.89 1.53 8.30
CA ASN A 114 2.71 2.94 7.96
C ASN A 114 3.96 3.79 8.24
N LEU A 115 4.70 3.52 9.34
CA LEU A 115 5.95 4.22 9.63
C LEU A 115 6.99 3.96 8.54
N ASN A 116 7.08 2.70 8.07
CA ASN A 116 7.99 2.39 6.94
C ASN A 116 7.56 3.09 5.64
N TRP A 117 6.26 3.34 5.44
CA TRP A 117 5.80 4.15 4.32
C TRP A 117 6.20 5.62 4.48
N GLU A 118 6.07 6.19 5.68
CA GLU A 118 6.49 7.55 6.01
C GLU A 118 8.00 7.71 5.82
N ASP A 119 8.81 6.82 6.39
CA ASP A 119 10.27 6.80 6.18
C ASP A 119 10.65 6.71 4.70
N HIS A 120 9.90 5.91 3.93
CA HIS A 120 10.11 5.77 2.49
C HIS A 120 9.84 7.09 1.77
N MET A 121 8.80 7.81 2.16
CA MET A 121 8.49 9.13 1.61
C MET A 121 9.56 10.16 1.98
N ASP A 122 9.99 10.19 3.24
CA ASP A 122 10.98 11.12 3.76
C ASP A 122 12.35 10.89 3.10
N TYR A 123 12.74 9.64 2.89
CA TYR A 123 13.95 9.29 2.14
C TYR A 123 13.97 9.91 0.75
N TYR A 124 12.85 9.83 0.00
CA TYR A 124 12.77 10.39 -1.34
C TYR A 124 12.58 11.91 -1.34
N ASN A 125 11.85 12.48 -0.38
CA ASN A 125 11.77 13.93 -0.20
C ASN A 125 13.17 14.52 0.01
N ALA A 126 13.99 13.88 0.83
CA ALA A 126 15.38 14.30 1.04
C ALA A 126 16.22 14.19 -0.26
N GLN A 127 16.05 13.11 -1.04
CA GLN A 127 16.77 12.95 -2.31
C GLN A 127 16.37 13.98 -3.37
N PHE A 128 15.09 14.38 -3.40
CA PHE A 128 14.61 15.37 -4.37
C PHE A 128 14.72 16.82 -3.89
N GLY A 129 15.16 17.03 -2.64
CA GLY A 129 15.33 18.36 -2.04
C GLY A 129 14.01 19.07 -1.74
N GLY A 130 12.92 18.32 -1.54
CA GLY A 130 11.58 18.82 -1.22
C GLY A 130 10.49 17.81 -1.51
N ASP A 131 9.25 18.26 -1.52
CA ASP A 131 8.08 17.39 -1.72
C ASP A 131 8.11 16.68 -3.09
N ILE A 132 7.74 15.40 -3.09
CA ILE A 132 7.66 14.58 -4.30
C ILE A 132 6.61 15.13 -5.24
N GLN A 133 6.98 15.42 -6.48
CA GLN A 133 6.10 16.03 -7.47
C GLN A 133 6.02 15.20 -8.76
N GLY A 134 4.86 15.25 -9.42
CA GLY A 134 4.66 14.77 -10.80
C GLY A 134 5.26 13.38 -11.08
N GLY A 135 6.15 13.33 -12.08
CA GLY A 135 6.80 12.09 -12.52
C GLY A 135 7.71 11.41 -11.51
N GLN A 136 8.16 12.10 -10.44
CA GLN A 136 8.96 11.52 -9.36
C GLN A 136 8.22 10.41 -8.60
N TRP A 137 6.90 10.48 -8.53
CA TRP A 137 6.07 9.42 -7.93
C TRP A 137 6.30 8.04 -8.52
N ARG A 138 6.66 7.95 -9.80
CA ARG A 138 7.00 6.67 -10.44
C ARG A 138 8.26 6.06 -9.83
N ILE A 139 9.25 6.90 -9.53
CA ILE A 139 10.52 6.49 -8.92
C ILE A 139 10.26 6.01 -7.49
N VAL A 140 9.49 6.77 -6.72
CA VAL A 140 9.14 6.46 -5.32
C VAL A 140 8.33 5.17 -5.23
N LYS A 141 7.27 5.03 -6.03
CA LYS A 141 6.36 3.88 -5.97
C LYS A 141 6.96 2.59 -6.55
N GLY A 142 7.99 2.66 -7.39
CA GLY A 142 8.62 1.50 -7.99
C GLY A 142 9.14 0.49 -6.96
N PRO A 143 10.10 0.86 -6.11
CA PRO A 143 10.65 0.00 -5.06
C PRO A 143 9.59 -0.43 -4.03
N TRP A 144 8.65 0.44 -3.67
CA TRP A 144 7.54 0.11 -2.79
C TRP A 144 6.67 -1.00 -3.38
N LYS A 145 6.19 -0.85 -4.62
CA LYS A 145 5.39 -1.86 -5.31
C LYS A 145 6.16 -3.19 -5.50
N ALA A 146 7.48 -3.14 -5.71
CA ALA A 146 8.30 -4.35 -5.81
C ALA A 146 8.31 -5.14 -4.49
N ARG A 147 8.49 -4.47 -3.35
CA ARG A 147 8.37 -5.08 -2.02
C ARG A 147 6.98 -5.66 -1.78
N GLN A 148 5.92 -4.91 -2.08
CA GLN A 148 4.54 -5.37 -1.98
C GLN A 148 4.32 -6.66 -2.78
N LYS A 149 4.73 -6.69 -4.06
CA LYS A 149 4.62 -7.90 -4.89
C LYS A 149 5.36 -9.09 -4.30
N LYS A 150 6.55 -8.87 -3.72
CA LYS A 150 7.32 -9.92 -3.06
C LYS A 150 6.55 -10.48 -1.86
N LEU A 151 6.04 -9.61 -0.98
CA LEU A 151 5.24 -10.02 0.18
C LEU A 151 3.98 -10.80 -0.25
N MET A 152 3.24 -10.30 -1.25
CA MET A 152 1.99 -10.93 -1.70
C MET A 152 2.19 -12.30 -2.37
N ARG A 153 3.37 -12.56 -2.94
CA ARG A 153 3.70 -13.86 -3.57
C ARG A 153 4.24 -14.90 -2.61
N SER A 154 4.55 -14.52 -1.39
CA SER A 154 5.09 -15.42 -0.36
C SER A 154 4.15 -16.59 -0.06
N LYS A 155 4.74 -17.74 0.29
CA LYS A 155 4.02 -18.90 0.83
C LYS A 155 3.73 -18.76 2.33
N MET A 156 4.43 -17.88 3.03
CA MET A 156 4.17 -17.56 4.44
C MET A 156 2.83 -16.83 4.62
N ASN A 157 2.23 -16.97 5.79
CA ASN A 157 1.21 -16.02 6.22
C ASN A 157 1.87 -14.65 6.45
N ILE A 158 1.25 -13.58 5.97
CA ILE A 158 1.77 -12.23 6.14
C ILE A 158 0.76 -11.40 6.92
N GLY A 159 1.17 -10.91 8.09
CA GLY A 159 0.41 -9.95 8.89
C GLY A 159 1.03 -8.57 8.82
N ILE A 160 0.23 -7.56 8.59
CA ILE A 160 0.67 -6.17 8.51
C ILE A 160 -0.18 -5.35 9.46
N SER A 161 0.43 -4.55 10.35
CA SER A 161 -0.29 -3.53 11.09
C SER A 161 -0.03 -2.13 10.56
N CYS A 162 -1.02 -1.27 10.71
CA CYS A 162 -0.88 0.16 10.51
C CYS A 162 -1.84 0.95 11.40
N TRP A 163 -1.59 2.25 11.50
CA TRP A 163 -2.50 3.16 12.18
C TRP A 163 -3.79 3.36 11.38
N MET A 164 -4.75 3.96 12.03
CA MET A 164 -5.99 4.41 11.44
C MET A 164 -5.90 5.91 11.14
N ARG A 165 -6.53 6.34 10.07
CA ARG A 165 -6.76 7.75 9.78
C ARG A 165 -8.21 7.96 9.37
N ASP A 166 -8.72 9.15 9.62
CA ASP A 166 -10.00 9.58 9.11
C ASP A 166 -9.82 10.18 7.72
N ILE A 167 -10.64 9.76 6.77
CA ILE A 167 -10.75 10.41 5.48
C ILE A 167 -12.05 11.23 5.48
N ALA A 168 -11.93 12.54 5.35
CA ALA A 168 -13.04 13.39 4.96
C ALA A 168 -13.19 13.31 3.43
N TYR A 169 -14.30 12.78 2.93
CA TYR A 169 -14.60 12.85 1.50
C TYR A 169 -15.23 14.21 1.19
N GLU A 170 -14.55 15.00 0.39
CA GLU A 170 -15.15 16.11 -0.31
C GLU A 170 -15.97 15.54 -1.48
N GLN A 171 -17.30 15.56 -1.40
CA GLN A 171 -18.12 15.34 -2.58
C GLN A 171 -17.99 16.55 -3.49
N VAL A 172 -17.21 16.39 -4.54
CA VAL A 172 -17.16 17.38 -5.63
C VAL A 172 -18.54 17.46 -6.26
N ALA A 173 -19.10 18.66 -6.32
CA ALA A 173 -20.37 18.91 -6.96
C ALA A 173 -20.39 18.38 -8.38
N SER A 174 -21.33 17.48 -8.68
CA SER A 174 -21.45 16.80 -9.97
C SER A 174 -21.95 17.68 -11.12
N ARG A 175 -22.12 19.01 -10.89
CA ARG A 175 -22.51 19.99 -11.92
C ARG A 175 -21.82 21.33 -11.71
N PRO A 176 -21.35 22.01 -12.77
CA PRO A 176 -20.87 23.37 -12.68
C PRO A 176 -21.97 24.29 -12.10
N GLY A 177 -21.65 25.00 -11.02
CA GLY A 177 -22.57 25.92 -10.34
C GLY A 177 -23.38 25.37 -9.18
N ALA A 178 -23.31 24.07 -8.88
CA ALA A 178 -23.91 23.52 -7.65
C ALA A 178 -23.00 23.80 -6.45
N LYS A 179 -23.58 24.31 -5.34
CA LYS A 179 -22.84 24.45 -4.07
C LYS A 179 -22.44 23.05 -3.61
N ALA A 180 -21.14 22.86 -3.40
CA ALA A 180 -20.61 21.64 -2.81
C ALA A 180 -21.22 21.46 -1.41
N THR A 181 -22.07 20.46 -1.24
CA THR A 181 -22.53 20.04 0.08
C THR A 181 -21.51 19.06 0.62
N LEU A 182 -20.72 19.50 1.61
CA LEU A 182 -19.84 18.62 2.38
C LEU A 182 -20.70 17.63 3.17
N ASN A 183 -20.90 16.45 2.63
CA ASN A 183 -21.37 15.30 3.41
C ASN A 183 -20.13 14.61 3.97
N ILE A 184 -19.57 15.15 5.04
CA ILE A 184 -18.47 14.55 5.79
C ILE A 184 -19.05 13.39 6.58
N LYS A 185 -18.99 12.17 6.02
CA LYS A 185 -18.99 10.97 6.85
C LYS A 185 -17.52 10.60 7.01
N PRO A 186 -16.93 10.81 8.19
CA PRO A 186 -15.57 10.35 8.44
C PRO A 186 -15.55 8.84 8.24
N GLN A 187 -14.79 8.38 7.26
CA GLN A 187 -14.52 6.95 7.06
C GLN A 187 -13.16 6.66 7.67
N GLU A 188 -13.15 5.78 8.65
CA GLU A 188 -11.92 5.27 9.25
C GLU A 188 -11.24 4.29 8.29
N VAL A 189 -10.02 4.60 7.88
CA VAL A 189 -9.26 3.77 6.95
C VAL A 189 -7.84 3.52 7.45
N ALA A 190 -7.19 2.51 6.90
CA ALA A 190 -5.79 2.24 7.15
C ALA A 190 -4.89 3.41 6.72
N ALA A 191 -4.02 3.89 7.62
CA ALA A 191 -3.09 4.99 7.36
C ALA A 191 -1.84 4.49 6.61
N ILE A 192 -2.02 3.95 5.40
CA ILE A 192 -0.96 3.37 4.59
C ILE A 192 -1.15 3.73 3.12
N GLU A 193 -0.17 3.41 2.26
CA GLU A 193 -0.30 3.56 0.82
C GLU A 193 -1.57 2.87 0.30
N LYS A 194 -2.34 3.58 -0.53
CA LYS A 194 -3.72 3.22 -0.90
C LYS A 194 -3.90 1.84 -1.52
N SER A 195 -2.87 1.31 -2.20
CA SER A 195 -2.99 0.00 -2.86
C SER A 195 -2.87 -1.19 -1.90
N VAL A 196 -2.31 -1.02 -0.70
CA VAL A 196 -2.08 -2.11 0.25
C VAL A 196 -3.36 -2.83 0.67
N PRO A 197 -4.44 -2.14 1.09
CA PRO A 197 -5.69 -2.81 1.45
C PRO A 197 -6.30 -3.65 0.32
N TYR A 198 -6.04 -3.28 -0.93
CA TYR A 198 -6.57 -4.01 -2.09
C TYR A 198 -5.78 -5.28 -2.41
N THR A 199 -4.50 -5.34 -2.04
CA THR A 199 -3.62 -6.47 -2.36
C THR A 199 -3.69 -7.61 -1.35
N VAL A 200 -4.10 -7.34 -0.11
CA VAL A 200 -4.22 -8.34 0.95
C VAL A 200 -5.52 -9.13 0.84
N ASP A 201 -5.55 -10.30 1.47
CA ASP A 201 -6.70 -11.20 1.44
C ASP A 201 -7.78 -10.77 2.45
N ILE A 202 -7.36 -10.36 3.65
CA ILE A 202 -8.25 -9.91 4.73
C ILE A 202 -7.82 -8.55 5.23
N VAL A 203 -8.78 -7.67 5.50
CA VAL A 203 -8.57 -6.40 6.18
C VAL A 203 -9.39 -6.39 7.46
N LEU A 204 -8.72 -6.21 8.58
CA LEU A 204 -9.30 -6.20 9.92
C LEU A 204 -9.18 -4.81 10.53
N GLN A 205 -10.28 -4.27 11.00
CA GLN A 205 -10.30 -3.06 11.82
C GLN A 205 -10.30 -3.47 13.29
N MET A 206 -9.33 -2.96 14.04
CA MET A 206 -9.23 -3.18 15.47
C MET A 206 -9.80 -1.99 16.22
N ARG A 207 -10.66 -2.24 17.21
CA ARG A 207 -11.32 -1.20 18.00
C ARG A 207 -11.17 -1.47 19.48
N VAL A 208 -11.10 -0.41 20.28
CA VAL A 208 -11.26 -0.46 21.73
C VAL A 208 -12.74 -0.17 22.04
N VAL A 209 -13.38 -1.02 22.81
CA VAL A 209 -14.74 -0.76 23.25
C VAL A 209 -14.71 0.29 24.35
N THR A 210 -15.53 1.33 24.22
CA THR A 210 -15.68 2.37 25.24
C THR A 210 -16.94 2.16 26.06
N ASP A 211 -16.92 2.62 27.31
CA ASP A 211 -18.10 2.67 28.17
C ASP A 211 -19.04 3.83 27.77
N SER A 212 -20.17 3.94 28.46
CA SER A 212 -21.16 5.01 28.25
C SER A 212 -20.61 6.45 28.47
N LYS A 213 -19.41 6.57 29.05
CA LYS A 213 -18.70 7.85 29.27
C LYS A 213 -17.51 8.02 28.32
N ASN A 214 -17.45 7.23 27.22
CA ASN A 214 -16.36 7.21 26.24
C ASN A 214 -14.98 6.85 26.84
N ARG A 215 -14.92 6.12 27.94
CA ARG A 215 -13.65 5.66 28.52
C ARG A 215 -13.32 4.28 27.96
N PRO A 216 -12.05 4.02 27.58
CA PRO A 216 -11.60 2.71 27.11
C PRO A 216 -11.91 1.62 28.15
N THR A 217 -12.46 0.50 27.69
CA THR A 217 -12.62 -0.71 28.48
C THR A 217 -11.51 -1.71 28.12
N PRO A 218 -11.29 -2.77 28.94
CA PRO A 218 -10.34 -3.83 28.56
C PRO A 218 -10.85 -4.68 27.37
N ARG A 219 -12.06 -4.42 26.89
CA ARG A 219 -12.68 -5.17 25.79
C ARG A 219 -12.28 -4.56 24.44
N HIS A 220 -11.90 -5.43 23.53
CA HIS A 220 -11.52 -5.08 22.16
C HIS A 220 -12.45 -5.76 21.15
N GLU A 221 -12.52 -5.20 19.96
CA GLU A 221 -13.26 -5.74 18.84
C GLU A 221 -12.38 -5.83 17.60
N ILE A 222 -12.54 -6.94 16.88
CA ILE A 222 -11.96 -7.16 15.56
C ILE A 222 -13.13 -7.18 14.58
N VAL A 223 -13.14 -6.20 13.65
CA VAL A 223 -14.18 -6.09 12.63
C VAL A 223 -13.57 -6.47 11.28
N VAL A 224 -14.18 -7.40 10.58
CA VAL A 224 -13.77 -7.77 9.24
C VAL A 224 -14.29 -6.74 8.25
N VAL A 225 -13.40 -5.94 7.71
CA VAL A 225 -13.74 -4.89 6.72
C VAL A 225 -13.74 -5.44 5.30
N LYS A 226 -12.81 -6.36 5.03
CA LYS A 226 -12.66 -7.03 3.74
C LYS A 226 -12.20 -8.47 3.95
N ALA A 227 -12.77 -9.39 3.20
CA ALA A 227 -12.26 -10.75 3.09
C ALA A 227 -12.41 -11.21 1.62
N ARG A 228 -11.34 -11.77 1.06
CA ARG A 228 -11.45 -12.57 -0.17
C ARG A 228 -12.11 -13.87 0.19
N ARG A 229 -12.97 -14.40 -0.66
CA ARG A 229 -13.66 -15.66 -0.39
C ARG A 229 -13.40 -16.72 -1.46
N PRO A 230 -13.43 -18.00 -1.12
CA PRO A 230 -13.57 -19.09 -2.09
C PRO A 230 -14.93 -19.01 -2.81
N ARG A 231 -15.02 -19.52 -4.04
CA ARG A 231 -16.26 -19.55 -4.83
C ARG A 231 -17.40 -20.32 -4.15
N THR A 232 -17.06 -21.24 -3.27
CA THR A 232 -17.99 -22.17 -2.61
C THR A 232 -18.84 -21.54 -1.50
N ILE A 233 -18.48 -20.33 -1.02
CA ILE A 233 -19.20 -19.70 0.10
C ILE A 233 -20.31 -18.78 -0.45
N ASP A 234 -21.54 -18.95 0.05
CA ASP A 234 -22.66 -18.07 -0.28
C ASP A 234 -22.31 -16.61 0.09
N PRO A 235 -22.64 -15.62 -0.78
CA PRO A 235 -22.48 -14.20 -0.45
C PRO A 235 -23.08 -13.78 0.88
N LYS A 236 -24.11 -14.47 1.38
CA LYS A 236 -24.76 -14.19 2.67
C LYS A 236 -23.94 -14.61 3.87
N ASP A 237 -23.01 -15.57 3.69
CA ASP A 237 -22.10 -16.04 4.73
C ASP A 237 -20.78 -15.23 4.74
N LEU A 238 -20.77 -14.10 4.01
CA LEU A 238 -19.65 -13.17 4.03
C LEU A 238 -19.41 -12.69 5.46
N PHE A 239 -18.21 -12.97 5.94
CA PHE A 239 -17.73 -12.51 7.24
C PHE A 239 -17.54 -10.99 7.34
N ILE A 240 -17.80 -10.23 6.26
CA ILE A 240 -17.71 -8.76 6.25
C ILE A 240 -18.69 -8.21 7.27
N GLY A 241 -18.19 -7.38 8.17
CA GLY A 241 -18.95 -6.85 9.31
C GLY A 241 -19.02 -7.78 10.51
N LYS A 242 -18.49 -9.04 10.44
CA LYS A 242 -18.38 -9.90 11.61
C LYS A 242 -17.52 -9.22 12.66
N ILE A 243 -18.00 -9.18 13.88
CA ILE A 243 -17.30 -8.62 15.04
C ILE A 243 -16.89 -9.79 15.94
N THR A 244 -15.59 -9.89 16.19
CA THR A 244 -15.03 -10.80 17.20
C THR A 244 -14.56 -9.96 18.38
N THR A 245 -14.97 -10.34 19.60
CA THR A 245 -14.60 -9.62 20.82
C THR A 245 -13.63 -10.42 21.66
N TRP A 246 -12.69 -9.75 22.31
CA TRP A 246 -11.71 -10.34 23.21
C TRP A 246 -11.36 -9.39 24.37
N GLN A 247 -10.71 -9.90 25.40
CA GLN A 247 -10.31 -9.10 26.57
C GLN A 247 -8.77 -9.02 26.63
N SER A 248 -8.23 -7.82 26.88
CA SER A 248 -6.79 -7.57 26.85
C SER A 248 -6.00 -8.27 27.97
N ASP A 249 -6.68 -8.72 29.03
CA ASP A 249 -6.09 -9.46 30.16
C ASP A 249 -5.99 -10.96 29.92
N ARG A 250 -6.49 -11.46 28.79
CA ARG A 250 -6.45 -12.87 28.42
C ARG A 250 -5.45 -13.08 27.27
N THR A 251 -4.59 -14.08 27.43
CA THR A 251 -3.72 -14.60 26.37
C THR A 251 -4.51 -15.53 25.44
N GLU A 252 -5.51 -15.00 24.78
CA GLU A 252 -6.30 -15.76 23.81
C GLU A 252 -5.49 -15.96 22.52
N ASP A 253 -5.69 -17.09 21.85
CA ASP A 253 -5.21 -17.31 20.50
C ASP A 253 -6.06 -16.47 19.52
N LEU A 254 -5.64 -15.23 19.29
CA LEU A 254 -6.37 -14.31 18.43
C LEU A 254 -6.35 -14.76 16.97
N TRP A 255 -5.33 -15.48 16.54
CA TRP A 255 -5.29 -16.12 15.22
C TRP A 255 -6.42 -17.15 15.10
N GLY A 256 -6.50 -18.09 16.01
CA GLY A 256 -7.55 -19.11 16.04
C GLY A 256 -8.96 -18.52 16.13
N LEU A 257 -9.09 -17.43 16.89
CA LEU A 257 -10.38 -16.76 17.10
C LEU A 257 -10.87 -15.96 15.88
N ALA A 258 -9.98 -15.20 15.25
CA ALA A 258 -10.36 -14.19 14.27
C ALA A 258 -9.97 -14.54 12.82
N ILE A 259 -8.99 -15.39 12.61
CA ILE A 259 -8.39 -15.63 11.30
C ILE A 259 -8.49 -17.09 10.85
N ALA A 260 -8.23 -18.05 11.75
CA ALA A 260 -8.26 -19.47 11.40
C ALA A 260 -9.56 -19.93 10.73
N PRO A 261 -10.74 -19.45 11.12
CA PRO A 261 -12.00 -19.81 10.45
C PRO A 261 -12.01 -19.48 8.94
N TYR A 262 -11.29 -18.41 8.53
CA TYR A 262 -11.15 -18.07 7.12
C TYR A 262 -10.14 -18.94 6.39
N VAL A 263 -9.09 -19.38 7.11
CA VAL A 263 -8.01 -20.21 6.53
C VAL A 263 -8.51 -21.61 6.23
N ASP A 264 -9.38 -22.15 7.07
CA ASP A 264 -9.91 -23.49 6.89
C ASP A 264 -10.83 -23.57 5.65
N ASP A 265 -11.64 -22.55 5.45
CA ASP A 265 -12.46 -22.42 4.24
C ASP A 265 -11.64 -22.24 2.94
N TRP A 266 -10.40 -21.78 3.05
CA TRP A 266 -9.49 -21.57 1.91
C TRP A 266 -8.82 -22.87 1.43
N LYS A 267 -8.83 -23.94 2.22
CA LYS A 267 -8.12 -25.17 1.89
C LYS A 267 -8.74 -25.93 0.71
N ASP A 268 -10.03 -25.74 0.46
CA ASP A 268 -10.82 -26.58 -0.44
C ASP A 268 -11.47 -25.79 -1.60
N GLY A 269 -11.27 -24.50 -1.71
CA GLY A 269 -12.00 -23.66 -2.67
C GLY A 269 -11.11 -22.96 -3.72
N GLU A 270 -11.63 -22.89 -4.95
CA GLU A 270 -11.09 -22.04 -6.01
C GLU A 270 -11.27 -20.56 -5.61
N ILE A 271 -10.15 -19.82 -5.51
CA ILE A 271 -10.17 -18.42 -5.07
C ILE A 271 -10.79 -17.56 -6.18
N VAL A 272 -11.93 -16.94 -5.90
CA VAL A 272 -12.46 -15.87 -6.75
C VAL A 272 -11.86 -14.56 -6.30
N ASP A 273 -11.16 -13.90 -7.21
CA ASP A 273 -10.70 -12.54 -7.01
C ASP A 273 -11.93 -11.61 -7.05
N TYR A 274 -12.49 -11.30 -5.88
CA TYR A 274 -13.58 -10.31 -5.73
C TYR A 274 -13.10 -8.86 -5.90
N LEU A 275 -11.82 -8.66 -6.22
CA LEU A 275 -11.27 -7.38 -6.64
C LEU A 275 -11.87 -6.85 -7.96
N GLY A 276 -12.80 -7.59 -8.60
CA GLY A 276 -13.37 -7.18 -9.88
C GLY A 276 -13.97 -5.78 -9.89
N MET A 277 -14.69 -5.37 -8.85
CA MET A 277 -15.27 -4.01 -8.80
C MET A 277 -14.34 -3.02 -8.09
N ASP A 278 -13.80 -3.35 -6.93
CA ASP A 278 -12.90 -2.45 -6.19
C ASP A 278 -11.52 -2.30 -6.83
N ALA A 279 -10.99 -3.35 -7.47
CA ALA A 279 -9.74 -3.23 -8.23
C ALA A 279 -9.92 -2.48 -9.54
N GLN A 280 -11.09 -2.58 -10.19
CA GLN A 280 -11.41 -1.74 -11.33
C GLN A 280 -11.58 -0.28 -10.89
N GLU A 281 -12.15 -0.03 -9.73
CA GLU A 281 -12.27 1.31 -9.15
C GLU A 281 -10.90 1.87 -8.72
N ALA A 282 -10.06 1.08 -8.06
CA ALA A 282 -8.69 1.47 -7.73
C ALA A 282 -7.80 1.66 -8.95
N VAL A 283 -7.95 0.81 -9.99
CA VAL A 283 -7.26 1.00 -11.28
C VAL A 283 -7.80 2.21 -12.02
N ARG A 284 -9.11 2.49 -11.90
CA ARG A 284 -9.72 3.70 -12.46
C ARG A 284 -9.23 4.94 -11.70
N GLU A 285 -9.23 4.93 -10.37
CA GLU A 285 -8.69 6.02 -9.54
C GLU A 285 -7.19 6.23 -9.77
N GLU A 286 -6.40 5.15 -9.90
CA GLU A 286 -4.97 5.26 -10.24
C GLU A 286 -4.78 5.84 -11.65
N ARG A 287 -5.63 5.45 -12.62
CA ARG A 287 -5.63 6.05 -13.97
C ARG A 287 -6.08 7.50 -13.95
N GLU A 288 -7.12 7.83 -13.17
CA GLU A 288 -7.61 9.21 -13.01
C GLU A 288 -6.57 10.10 -12.31
N MET A 289 -5.85 9.58 -11.28
CA MET A 289 -4.75 10.29 -10.64
C MET A 289 -3.53 10.44 -11.56
N LEU A 290 -3.20 9.41 -12.34
CA LEU A 290 -2.15 9.50 -13.35
C LEU A 290 -2.52 10.50 -14.45
N ALA A 291 -3.76 10.46 -14.92
CA ALA A 291 -4.28 11.42 -15.90
C ALA A 291 -4.28 12.86 -15.34
N ALA A 292 -4.68 13.04 -14.07
CA ALA A 292 -4.63 14.35 -13.40
C ALA A 292 -3.20 14.86 -13.18
N ALA A 293 -2.24 13.97 -12.88
CA ALA A 293 -0.83 14.33 -12.77
C ALA A 293 -0.23 14.66 -14.14
N GLU A 294 -0.60 13.94 -15.18
CA GLU A 294 -0.22 14.23 -16.56
C GLU A 294 -0.87 15.51 -17.07
N ASP A 295 -2.15 15.78 -16.71
CA ASP A 295 -2.80 17.06 -17.00
C ASP A 295 -2.15 18.23 -16.26
N ALA A 296 -1.68 18.01 -15.01
CA ALA A 296 -0.91 19.01 -14.26
C ALA A 296 0.43 19.31 -14.93
N GLU A 297 1.12 18.30 -15.45
CA GLU A 297 2.37 18.47 -16.19
C GLU A 297 2.14 19.15 -17.54
N ALA A 298 1.11 18.75 -18.28
CA ALA A 298 0.70 19.45 -19.50
C ALA A 298 0.35 20.91 -19.22
N GLY A 299 -0.39 21.18 -18.15
CA GLY A 299 -0.72 22.54 -17.70
C GLY A 299 0.53 23.33 -17.33
N ARG A 300 1.54 22.69 -16.70
CA ARG A 300 2.84 23.33 -16.41
C ARG A 300 3.58 23.69 -17.68
N LEU A 301 3.65 22.78 -18.66
CA LEU A 301 4.30 23.01 -19.95
C LEU A 301 3.61 24.13 -20.74
N ILE A 302 2.27 24.14 -20.77
CA ILE A 302 1.49 25.19 -21.44
C ILE A 302 1.75 26.55 -20.77
N ARG A 303 1.72 26.65 -19.44
CA ARG A 303 2.03 27.90 -18.73
C ARG A 303 3.46 28.35 -18.98
N ALA A 304 4.43 27.43 -18.98
CA ALA A 304 5.82 27.77 -19.27
C ALA A 304 5.98 28.32 -20.68
N MET A 305 5.29 27.77 -21.69
CA MET A 305 5.31 28.29 -23.07
C MET A 305 4.74 29.71 -23.16
N TRP A 306 3.58 29.97 -22.54
CA TRP A 306 2.96 31.29 -22.55
C TRP A 306 3.80 32.31 -21.77
N SER A 307 4.35 31.93 -20.61
CA SER A 307 5.24 32.80 -19.83
C SER A 307 6.50 33.16 -20.59
N ALA A 308 7.11 32.21 -21.30
CA ALA A 308 8.29 32.46 -22.13
C ALA A 308 7.99 33.38 -23.33
N TYR A 309 6.79 33.20 -23.94
CA TYR A 309 6.30 34.08 -25.00
C TYR A 309 6.08 35.52 -24.48
N GLU A 310 5.35 35.69 -23.40
CA GLU A 310 5.06 36.98 -22.77
C GLU A 310 6.34 37.66 -22.24
N GLY A 311 7.26 36.86 -21.69
CA GLY A 311 8.59 37.30 -21.22
C GLY A 311 9.60 37.59 -22.33
N LYS A 312 9.24 37.37 -23.60
CA LYS A 312 10.09 37.56 -24.80
C LYS A 312 11.41 36.77 -24.70
N GLU A 313 11.38 35.56 -24.15
CA GLU A 313 12.55 34.66 -24.03
C GLU A 313 13.04 34.21 -25.42
N PHE A 314 12.19 34.28 -26.43
CA PHE A 314 12.51 34.04 -27.84
C PHE A 314 11.98 35.20 -28.72
N LYS A 315 12.77 35.58 -29.70
CA LYS A 315 12.48 36.77 -30.57
C LYS A 315 11.82 36.39 -31.89
N ASP A 316 11.96 35.14 -32.31
CA ASP A 316 11.51 34.66 -33.60
C ASP A 316 11.14 33.16 -33.52
N MET A 317 10.63 32.63 -34.63
CA MET A 317 10.19 31.24 -34.73
C MET A 317 11.34 30.24 -34.57
N ALA A 318 12.57 30.60 -34.95
CA ALA A 318 13.73 29.74 -34.73
C ALA A 318 14.08 29.63 -33.25
N GLY A 319 14.12 30.78 -32.55
CA GLY A 319 14.34 30.84 -31.11
C GLY A 319 13.25 30.09 -30.33
N PHE A 320 11.98 30.16 -30.76
CA PHE A 320 10.88 29.35 -30.18
C PHE A 320 11.11 27.86 -30.43
N GLY A 321 11.55 27.47 -31.63
CA GLY A 321 11.88 26.08 -31.94
C GLY A 321 12.97 25.52 -31.03
N ASP A 322 14.06 26.27 -30.83
CA ASP A 322 15.15 25.88 -29.93
C ASP A 322 14.72 25.82 -28.47
N TRP A 323 13.89 26.77 -28.02
CA TRP A 323 13.32 26.75 -26.68
C TRP A 323 12.43 25.52 -26.47
N TRP A 324 11.58 25.21 -27.46
CA TRP A 324 10.72 24.03 -27.44
C TRP A 324 11.52 22.73 -27.28
N GLN A 325 12.58 22.58 -28.09
CA GLN A 325 13.41 21.36 -28.05
C GLN A 325 14.11 21.16 -26.71
N ARG A 326 14.47 22.24 -26.03
CA ARG A 326 15.14 22.17 -24.73
C ARG A 326 14.16 21.98 -23.57
N THR A 327 12.97 22.57 -23.63
CA THR A 327 12.09 22.70 -22.47
C THR A 327 10.89 21.77 -22.53
N VAL A 328 10.29 21.56 -23.71
CA VAL A 328 9.02 20.80 -23.84
C VAL A 328 9.26 19.42 -24.42
N ALA A 329 10.05 19.29 -25.49
CA ALA A 329 10.25 18.05 -26.21
C ALA A 329 10.76 16.88 -25.33
N PRO A 330 11.64 17.08 -24.34
CA PRO A 330 12.08 15.97 -23.48
C PRO A 330 10.96 15.38 -22.63
N THR A 331 9.95 16.18 -22.30
CA THR A 331 8.87 15.80 -21.36
C THR A 331 7.59 15.39 -22.10
N ILE A 332 7.36 15.85 -23.32
CA ILE A 332 6.09 15.66 -24.04
C ILE A 332 5.73 14.18 -24.24
N ASN A 333 6.73 13.30 -24.37
CA ASN A 333 6.51 11.86 -24.55
C ASN A 333 6.18 11.14 -23.25
N SER A 334 6.28 11.82 -22.10
CA SER A 334 5.97 11.25 -20.79
C SER A 334 4.53 11.53 -20.33
N ILE A 335 3.80 12.39 -21.05
CA ILE A 335 2.39 12.71 -20.78
C ILE A 335 1.43 11.95 -21.71
N THR A 336 0.12 11.87 -21.35
CA THR A 336 -0.86 11.10 -22.13
C THR A 336 -1.02 11.65 -23.56
N PRO A 337 -1.46 10.81 -24.51
CA PRO A 337 -1.75 11.28 -25.87
C PRO A 337 -2.80 12.40 -25.94
N GLY A 338 -3.75 12.45 -24.99
CA GLY A 338 -4.73 13.53 -24.85
C GLY A 338 -4.07 14.84 -24.44
N SER A 339 -3.23 14.79 -23.40
CA SER A 339 -2.47 15.92 -22.89
C SER A 339 -1.41 16.42 -23.87
N GLN A 340 -0.78 15.51 -24.64
CA GLN A 340 0.11 15.89 -25.75
C GLN A 340 -0.57 16.78 -26.79
N LYS A 341 -1.82 16.44 -27.16
CA LYS A 341 -2.60 17.25 -28.11
C LYS A 341 -2.82 18.67 -27.61
N LEU A 342 -3.11 18.84 -26.31
CA LEU A 342 -3.29 20.16 -25.68
C LEU A 342 -2.00 20.99 -25.71
N VAL A 343 -0.85 20.37 -25.41
CA VAL A 343 0.46 21.02 -25.45
C VAL A 343 0.84 21.41 -26.89
N VAL A 344 0.55 20.54 -27.86
CA VAL A 344 0.79 20.83 -29.28
C VAL A 344 -0.14 21.94 -29.78
N GLN A 345 -1.41 21.96 -29.36
CA GLN A 345 -2.33 23.03 -29.69
C GLN A 345 -1.82 24.39 -29.17
N ALA A 346 -1.41 24.45 -27.90
CA ALA A 346 -0.84 25.67 -27.33
C ALA A 346 0.41 26.15 -28.07
N LYS A 347 1.24 25.21 -28.58
CA LYS A 347 2.39 25.54 -29.46
C LYS A 347 1.94 26.22 -30.73
N GLU A 348 0.93 25.69 -31.42
CA GLU A 348 0.44 26.29 -32.67
C GLU A 348 -0.25 27.65 -32.42
N ASP A 349 -0.94 27.80 -31.28
CA ASP A 349 -1.54 29.08 -30.89
C ASP A 349 -0.48 30.16 -30.67
N ILE A 350 0.65 29.85 -30.05
CA ILE A 350 1.78 30.76 -29.85
C ILE A 350 2.42 31.13 -31.20
N LYS A 351 2.64 30.17 -32.11
CA LYS A 351 3.17 30.42 -33.43
C LYS A 351 2.29 31.40 -34.20
N THR A 352 0.97 31.19 -34.18
CA THR A 352 -0.01 32.05 -34.86
C THR A 352 0.06 33.48 -34.31
N LYS A 353 0.21 33.65 -32.99
CA LYS A 353 0.40 34.97 -32.37
C LYS A 353 1.72 35.64 -32.80
N MET A 354 2.83 34.88 -32.78
CA MET A 354 4.13 35.39 -33.20
C MET A 354 4.12 35.87 -34.67
N GLU A 355 3.40 35.15 -35.55
CA GLU A 355 3.23 35.56 -36.96
C GLU A 355 2.34 36.80 -37.10
N GLY A 356 1.35 36.98 -36.21
CA GLY A 356 0.50 38.17 -36.14
C GLY A 356 1.25 39.40 -35.62
N ASP A 357 2.12 39.25 -34.64
CA ASP A 357 2.90 40.33 -34.04
C ASP A 357 4.06 40.79 -34.93
N SER A 358 4.42 39.99 -35.95
CA SER A 358 5.49 40.28 -36.91
C SER A 358 5.00 41.09 -38.13
N LYS A 359 3.69 41.38 -38.22
CA LYS A 359 3.08 42.22 -39.27
C LYS A 359 2.76 43.61 -38.72
#